data_3a60a444fc7961ce516948e9971f293e
#
_entry.id   3a60a444fc7961ce516948e9971f293e
#
_cell.length_a   1.000
_cell.length_b   1.000
_cell.length_c   1.000
_cell.angle_alpha   90.00
_cell.angle_beta   90.00
_cell.angle_gamma   90.00
#
_symmetry.space_group_name_H-M   'P 1'
#
loop_
_entity.id
_entity.type
_entity.pdbx_description
1 polymer ?
#
loop_
_entity_poly.entity_id
_entity_poly.type
_entity_poly.pdbx_seq_one_letter_code
_entity_poly.pdbx_strand_id
1 'polypeptide(L)'
;MKTENSNTKGGENLDLNDFLNMGKAATFEQRINSFADYHSQVFAKKQSLYRRCLFSAADRSVEIKDPFTGEKRSMLMFGSNNYLGLAAHPHVIEAAQHAAREFGVGVGGPPLLNGYTTLHRQLEERLAAFKHAEDALIFPTGYSANVGLLSGLVTKKDRVLYDQLSHASFFDGLRLGGLRGYHFPHNDVSRLRQLLKRERENGDVFVGVEGVYSMDGDIAPLDKIVSLCKNTGAILVVDDAHGTGVLGETGRGTAEHFGVQNDIDVTMGTFSKTFGVVGGFVCASKPIINYLRYFARSYMFSASLPPMVIGAVLAGLDVIDREPERIQQLHDNVKYAAKKMQNFGCATTPESAILTLPAPQSMDIRAAAY
;
A
#
# COMPACT_ATOMS: atom_id res chain seq x y z
N MET A 1 5.60 -46.05 -4.01
CA MET A 1 4.50 -45.80 -4.97
C MET A 1 3.44 -44.99 -4.25
N LYS A 2 3.46 -43.66 -4.38
CA LYS A 2 2.35 -42.79 -4.01
C LYS A 2 1.88 -42.16 -5.31
N THR A 3 0.68 -42.53 -5.69
CA THR A 3 -0.02 -42.06 -6.87
C THR A 3 -0.26 -40.54 -6.75
N GLU A 4 0.38 -39.77 -7.60
CA GLU A 4 0.07 -38.37 -7.84
C GLU A 4 -1.32 -38.29 -8.46
N ASN A 5 -2.29 -37.86 -7.67
CA ASN A 5 -3.58 -37.41 -8.19
C ASN A 5 -3.35 -36.02 -8.82
N SER A 6 -3.03 -35.98 -10.09
CA SER A 6 -3.15 -34.77 -10.91
C SER A 6 -4.64 -34.54 -11.19
N ASN A 7 -5.33 -33.92 -10.24
CA ASN A 7 -6.64 -33.31 -10.53
C ASN A 7 -6.35 -32.07 -11.40
N THR A 8 -6.30 -32.24 -12.72
CA THR A 8 -6.40 -31.17 -13.67
C THR A 8 -7.80 -30.57 -13.51
N LYS A 9 -7.91 -29.45 -12.78
CA LYS A 9 -9.13 -28.63 -12.80
C LYS A 9 -9.42 -28.32 -14.27
N GLY A 10 -10.61 -28.67 -14.75
CA GLY A 10 -11.03 -28.27 -16.09
C GLY A 10 -10.90 -26.77 -16.25
N GLY A 11 -10.58 -26.27 -17.45
CA GLY A 11 -10.22 -24.86 -17.72
C GLY A 11 -11.21 -23.80 -17.20
N GLU A 12 -12.39 -24.20 -16.75
CA GLU A 12 -13.43 -23.33 -16.21
C GLU A 12 -13.19 -22.87 -14.75
N ASN A 13 -12.34 -23.56 -13.99
CA ASN A 13 -12.09 -23.32 -12.55
C ASN A 13 -10.65 -22.89 -12.25
N LEU A 14 -9.90 -22.44 -13.24
CA LEU A 14 -8.55 -21.94 -13.05
C LEU A 14 -8.59 -20.52 -12.43
N ASP A 15 -7.69 -20.27 -11.48
CA ASP A 15 -7.40 -18.95 -10.94
C ASP A 15 -5.98 -18.48 -11.34
N LEU A 16 -5.61 -17.25 -10.99
CA LEU A 16 -4.29 -16.71 -11.32
C LEU A 16 -3.14 -17.48 -10.66
N ASN A 17 -3.38 -18.10 -9.49
CA ASN A 17 -2.37 -18.89 -8.78
C ASN A 17 -2.06 -20.19 -9.52
N ASP A 18 -3.06 -20.77 -10.21
CA ASP A 18 -2.84 -21.98 -11.01
C ASP A 18 -1.79 -21.70 -12.11
N PHE A 19 -1.83 -20.53 -12.75
CA PHE A 19 -0.83 -20.11 -13.76
C PHE A 19 0.55 -19.82 -13.18
N LEU A 20 0.63 -19.24 -11.96
CA LEU A 20 1.91 -19.05 -11.27
C LEU A 20 2.57 -20.39 -10.93
N ASN A 21 1.77 -21.41 -10.60
CA ASN A 21 2.24 -22.75 -10.25
C ASN A 21 2.57 -23.63 -11.49
N MET A 22 1.98 -23.37 -12.65
CA MET A 22 2.29 -24.05 -13.90
C MET A 22 3.78 -23.92 -14.32
N GLY A 23 4.45 -22.86 -13.84
CA GLY A 23 5.82 -22.52 -14.25
C GLY A 23 6.89 -23.54 -13.94
N LYS A 24 6.62 -24.58 -13.14
CA LYS A 24 7.59 -25.62 -12.80
C LYS A 24 7.64 -26.79 -13.82
N ALA A 25 6.60 -26.97 -14.63
CA ALA A 25 6.49 -28.10 -15.56
C ALA A 25 6.20 -27.71 -17.01
N ALA A 26 5.74 -26.47 -17.29
CA ALA A 26 5.37 -26.01 -18.62
C ALA A 26 6.47 -25.13 -19.26
N THR A 27 6.61 -25.21 -20.59
CA THR A 27 7.47 -24.30 -21.37
C THR A 27 6.92 -22.87 -21.30
N PHE A 28 7.75 -21.88 -21.65
CA PHE A 28 7.33 -20.48 -21.74
C PHE A 28 6.08 -20.33 -22.62
N GLU A 29 6.11 -20.91 -23.82
CA GLU A 29 5.02 -20.82 -24.79
C GLU A 29 3.74 -21.47 -24.27
N GLN A 30 3.84 -22.65 -23.66
CA GLN A 30 2.68 -23.33 -23.05
C GLN A 30 2.02 -22.49 -21.97
N ARG A 31 2.81 -21.83 -21.08
CA ARG A 31 2.27 -20.97 -20.04
C ARG A 31 1.52 -19.77 -20.61
N ILE A 32 2.12 -19.10 -21.60
CA ILE A 32 1.54 -17.89 -22.20
C ILE A 32 0.25 -18.24 -22.97
N ASN A 33 0.27 -19.30 -23.76
CA ASN A 33 -0.90 -19.73 -24.53
C ASN A 33 -2.05 -20.18 -23.60
N SER A 34 -1.76 -20.97 -22.56
CA SER A 34 -2.76 -21.38 -21.59
C SER A 34 -3.41 -20.18 -20.88
N PHE A 35 -2.62 -19.16 -20.54
CA PHE A 35 -3.17 -17.94 -19.95
C PHE A 35 -3.99 -17.12 -20.97
N ALA A 36 -3.56 -17.05 -22.23
CA ALA A 36 -4.30 -16.35 -23.29
C ALA A 36 -5.66 -16.99 -23.53
N ASP A 37 -5.72 -18.33 -23.56
CA ASP A 37 -6.96 -19.08 -23.72
C ASP A 37 -7.92 -18.83 -22.52
N TYR A 38 -7.41 -18.92 -21.30
CA TYR A 38 -8.17 -18.59 -20.09
C TYR A 38 -8.71 -17.14 -20.14
N HIS A 39 -7.86 -16.17 -20.47
CA HIS A 39 -8.26 -14.77 -20.54
C HIS A 39 -9.36 -14.54 -21.59
N SER A 40 -9.25 -15.21 -22.76
CA SER A 40 -10.26 -15.13 -23.81
C SER A 40 -11.60 -15.72 -23.36
N GLN A 41 -11.59 -16.85 -22.64
CA GLN A 41 -12.80 -17.47 -22.09
C GLN A 41 -13.46 -16.58 -21.03
N VAL A 42 -12.68 -16.00 -20.09
CA VAL A 42 -13.18 -15.06 -19.07
C VAL A 42 -13.80 -13.81 -19.73
N PHE A 43 -13.17 -13.33 -20.79
CA PHE A 43 -13.72 -12.19 -21.55
C PHE A 43 -15.02 -12.54 -22.28
N ALA A 44 -15.05 -13.66 -22.99
CA ALA A 44 -16.24 -14.13 -23.69
C ALA A 44 -17.45 -14.36 -22.76
N LYS A 45 -17.21 -14.82 -21.53
CA LYS A 45 -18.23 -14.98 -20.49
C LYS A 45 -18.61 -13.68 -19.77
N LYS A 46 -18.07 -12.53 -20.18
CA LYS A 46 -18.23 -11.22 -19.54
C LYS A 46 -17.81 -11.18 -18.06
N GLN A 47 -16.86 -11.99 -17.68
CA GLN A 47 -16.35 -12.12 -16.32
C GLN A 47 -15.02 -11.38 -16.06
N SER A 48 -14.61 -10.49 -16.98
CA SER A 48 -13.40 -9.68 -16.84
C SER A 48 -13.63 -8.53 -15.86
N LEU A 49 -12.97 -8.62 -14.69
CA LEU A 49 -13.09 -7.62 -13.62
C LEU A 49 -12.07 -6.49 -13.72
N TYR A 50 -10.98 -6.73 -14.46
CA TYR A 50 -9.81 -5.85 -14.44
C TYR A 50 -9.79 -4.85 -15.59
N ARG A 51 -9.04 -3.75 -15.40
CA ARG A 51 -8.73 -2.74 -16.42
C ARG A 51 -9.96 -2.05 -17.01
N ARG A 52 -10.98 -1.78 -16.20
CA ARG A 52 -12.10 -0.93 -16.61
C ARG A 52 -11.57 0.47 -16.88
N CYS A 53 -11.81 0.99 -18.09
CA CYS A 53 -11.34 2.31 -18.50
C CYS A 53 -12.26 3.40 -17.96
N LEU A 54 -11.69 4.39 -17.27
CA LEU A 54 -12.38 5.59 -16.82
C LEU A 54 -12.38 6.63 -17.94
N PHE A 55 -13.50 7.30 -18.14
CA PHE A 55 -13.70 8.41 -19.09
C PHE A 55 -13.92 9.75 -18.39
N SER A 56 -13.70 9.81 -17.11
CA SER A 56 -13.75 11.00 -16.26
C SER A 56 -12.60 11.02 -15.27
N ALA A 57 -12.48 12.10 -14.51
CA ALA A 57 -11.59 12.14 -13.34
C ALA A 57 -11.98 11.05 -12.33
N ALA A 58 -10.99 10.55 -11.57
CA ALA A 58 -11.21 9.59 -10.49
C ALA A 58 -11.77 10.31 -9.25
N ASP A 59 -13.08 10.48 -9.21
CA ASP A 59 -13.83 11.13 -8.13
C ASP A 59 -14.92 10.16 -7.62
N ARG A 60 -15.79 10.61 -6.71
CA ARG A 60 -16.92 9.86 -6.15
C ARG A 60 -17.83 9.22 -7.20
N SER A 61 -17.99 9.86 -8.35
CA SER A 61 -18.71 9.35 -9.50
C SER A 61 -17.80 9.37 -10.71
N VAL A 62 -17.79 8.29 -11.47
CA VAL A 62 -16.94 8.13 -12.64
C VAL A 62 -17.75 7.66 -13.83
N GLU A 63 -17.33 8.09 -15.02
CA GLU A 63 -17.82 7.52 -16.26
C GLU A 63 -16.92 6.34 -16.67
N ILE A 64 -17.53 5.19 -16.91
CA ILE A 64 -16.87 4.03 -17.49
C ILE A 64 -17.50 3.68 -18.83
N LYS A 65 -16.73 3.03 -19.70
CA LYS A 65 -17.25 2.37 -20.88
C LYS A 65 -17.33 0.87 -20.62
N ASP A 66 -18.52 0.32 -20.75
CA ASP A 66 -18.70 -1.13 -20.65
C ASP A 66 -17.87 -1.83 -21.75
N PRO A 67 -16.94 -2.73 -21.41
CA PRO A 67 -16.04 -3.34 -22.38
C PRO A 67 -16.74 -4.30 -23.34
N PHE A 68 -17.98 -4.72 -23.03
CA PHE A 68 -18.73 -5.73 -23.78
C PHE A 68 -19.83 -5.11 -24.66
N THR A 69 -20.50 -4.06 -24.17
CA THR A 69 -21.56 -3.37 -24.91
C THR A 69 -21.08 -2.09 -25.59
N GLY A 70 -19.98 -1.51 -25.10
CA GLY A 70 -19.48 -0.22 -25.53
C GLY A 70 -20.26 0.99 -25.01
N GLU A 71 -21.28 0.77 -24.18
CA GLU A 71 -22.09 1.82 -23.58
C GLU A 71 -21.35 2.56 -22.47
N LYS A 72 -21.55 3.86 -22.39
CA LYS A 72 -21.07 4.66 -21.25
C LYS A 72 -22.05 4.56 -20.08
N ARG A 73 -21.52 4.39 -18.87
CA ARG A 73 -22.30 4.34 -17.63
C ARG A 73 -21.66 5.24 -16.59
N SER A 74 -22.47 5.97 -15.84
CA SER A 74 -22.03 6.66 -14.63
C SER A 74 -22.12 5.69 -13.45
N MET A 75 -21.05 5.60 -12.65
CA MET A 75 -20.97 4.70 -11.50
C MET A 75 -20.40 5.42 -10.29
N LEU A 76 -20.83 5.00 -9.08
CA LEU A 76 -20.18 5.40 -7.84
C LEU A 76 -18.86 4.64 -7.69
N MET A 77 -17.80 5.35 -7.30
CA MET A 77 -16.46 4.80 -7.17
C MET A 77 -16.20 4.36 -5.72
N PHE A 78 -16.48 3.09 -5.41
CA PHE A 78 -16.11 2.48 -4.13
C PHE A 78 -14.78 1.72 -4.17
N GLY A 79 -14.25 1.44 -5.35
CA GLY A 79 -13.02 0.66 -5.54
C GLY A 79 -11.73 1.48 -5.53
N SER A 80 -11.78 2.79 -5.28
CA SER A 80 -10.62 3.66 -5.24
C SER A 80 -10.09 3.80 -3.81
N ASN A 81 -8.76 3.84 -3.67
CA ASN A 81 -8.09 4.18 -2.40
C ASN A 81 -7.92 5.71 -2.23
N ASN A 82 -8.60 6.53 -3.03
CA ASN A 82 -8.60 8.01 -2.92
C ASN A 82 -9.48 8.46 -1.74
N TYR A 83 -9.09 8.07 -0.52
CA TYR A 83 -9.92 8.12 0.68
C TYR A 83 -10.53 9.49 1.00
N LEU A 84 -9.76 10.55 0.79
CA LEU A 84 -10.21 11.92 1.07
C LEU A 84 -10.65 12.70 -0.20
N GLY A 85 -10.69 12.04 -1.37
CA GLY A 85 -11.06 12.68 -2.63
C GLY A 85 -10.05 13.70 -3.17
N LEU A 86 -8.78 13.62 -2.75
CA LEU A 86 -7.76 14.62 -3.06
C LEU A 86 -7.33 14.61 -4.54
N ALA A 87 -7.46 13.47 -5.23
CA ALA A 87 -7.08 13.36 -6.65
C ALA A 87 -7.81 14.34 -7.59
N ALA A 88 -9.02 14.77 -7.23
CA ALA A 88 -9.83 15.72 -7.98
C ALA A 88 -10.04 17.06 -7.24
N HIS A 89 -9.31 17.27 -6.13
CA HIS A 89 -9.47 18.47 -5.33
C HIS A 89 -8.90 19.71 -6.06
N PRO A 90 -9.64 20.82 -6.19
CA PRO A 90 -9.21 22.01 -6.97
C PRO A 90 -7.85 22.56 -6.54
N HIS A 91 -7.63 22.71 -5.22
CA HIS A 91 -6.35 23.19 -4.67
C HIS A 91 -5.17 22.27 -5.04
N VAL A 92 -5.37 20.97 -5.01
CA VAL A 92 -4.36 19.97 -5.38
C VAL A 92 -4.03 20.03 -6.88
N ILE A 93 -5.06 20.17 -7.73
CA ILE A 93 -4.87 20.31 -9.17
C ILE A 93 -4.12 21.60 -9.50
N GLU A 94 -4.49 22.72 -8.89
CA GLU A 94 -3.84 24.01 -9.10
C GLU A 94 -2.36 23.99 -8.69
N ALA A 95 -2.05 23.42 -7.53
CA ALA A 95 -0.68 23.25 -7.05
C ALA A 95 0.18 22.37 -7.97
N ALA A 96 -0.41 21.28 -8.49
CA ALA A 96 0.26 20.42 -9.48
C ALA A 96 0.57 21.20 -10.77
N GLN A 97 -0.39 21.98 -11.27
CA GLN A 97 -0.20 22.81 -12.47
C GLN A 97 0.86 23.92 -12.25
N HIS A 98 0.86 24.54 -11.07
CA HIS A 98 1.85 25.56 -10.71
C HIS A 98 3.25 24.96 -10.69
N ALA A 99 3.43 23.84 -10.00
CA ALA A 99 4.71 23.14 -9.94
C ALA A 99 5.20 22.70 -11.34
N ALA A 100 4.30 22.26 -12.22
CA ALA A 100 4.65 21.92 -13.60
C ALA A 100 5.09 23.13 -14.42
N ARG A 101 4.50 24.32 -14.20
CA ARG A 101 4.91 25.55 -14.89
C ARG A 101 6.26 26.06 -14.41
N GLU A 102 6.56 25.95 -13.12
CA GLU A 102 7.78 26.48 -12.51
C GLU A 102 8.99 25.54 -12.71
N PHE A 103 8.81 24.23 -12.52
CA PHE A 103 9.89 23.23 -12.51
C PHE A 103 9.88 22.28 -13.72
N GLY A 104 8.89 22.39 -14.63
CA GLY A 104 8.70 21.46 -15.74
C GLY A 104 7.98 20.19 -15.34
N VAL A 105 7.79 19.29 -16.31
CA VAL A 105 7.05 18.01 -16.15
C VAL A 105 7.89 16.90 -15.53
N GLY A 106 9.19 17.10 -15.38
CA GLY A 106 10.14 16.14 -14.82
C GLY A 106 11.52 16.75 -14.65
N VAL A 107 12.42 16.04 -13.99
CA VAL A 107 13.77 16.54 -13.64
C VAL A 107 14.90 15.79 -14.37
N GLY A 108 14.57 14.78 -15.16
CA GLY A 108 15.52 14.11 -16.07
C GLY A 108 16.60 13.26 -15.41
N GLY A 109 16.48 12.94 -14.10
CA GLY A 109 17.52 12.16 -13.43
C GLY A 109 17.15 11.72 -12.02
N PRO A 110 18.03 10.95 -11.37
CA PRO A 110 17.83 10.47 -10.01
C PRO A 110 18.13 11.54 -8.96
N PRO A 111 17.59 11.41 -7.73
CA PRO A 111 17.71 12.41 -6.68
C PRO A 111 19.16 12.76 -6.30
N LEU A 112 20.07 11.78 -6.29
CA LEU A 112 21.47 11.98 -5.90
C LEU A 112 22.32 12.71 -6.94
N LEU A 113 21.81 12.94 -8.16
CA LEU A 113 22.53 13.67 -9.21
C LEU A 113 21.87 15.01 -9.47
N ASN A 114 20.89 15.07 -10.34
CA ASN A 114 20.24 16.30 -10.79
C ASN A 114 18.74 16.34 -10.51
N GLY A 115 18.18 15.30 -9.89
CA GLY A 115 16.74 15.13 -9.72
C GLY A 115 16.18 15.66 -8.39
N TYR A 116 16.93 16.42 -7.60
CA TYR A 116 16.50 16.94 -6.30
C TYR A 116 16.28 18.46 -6.37
N THR A 117 15.01 18.87 -6.30
CA THR A 117 14.62 20.29 -6.34
C THR A 117 14.26 20.82 -4.94
N THR A 118 14.02 22.13 -4.84
CA THR A 118 13.52 22.75 -3.61
C THR A 118 12.17 22.18 -3.19
N LEU A 119 11.30 21.79 -4.15
CA LEU A 119 10.02 21.14 -3.85
C LEU A 119 10.21 19.77 -3.17
N HIS A 120 11.19 18.97 -3.63
CA HIS A 120 11.49 17.67 -3.00
C HIS A 120 11.87 17.88 -1.53
N ARG A 121 12.77 18.85 -1.25
CA ARG A 121 13.18 19.17 0.11
C ARG A 121 12.00 19.63 0.97
N GLN A 122 11.17 20.53 0.45
CA GLN A 122 9.98 21.00 1.15
C GLN A 122 9.02 19.86 1.50
N LEU A 123 8.83 18.92 0.58
CA LEU A 123 7.95 17.76 0.84
C LEU A 123 8.56 16.83 1.90
N GLU A 124 9.87 16.55 1.85
CA GLU A 124 10.55 15.75 2.87
C GLU A 124 10.42 16.40 4.27
N GLU A 125 10.70 17.68 4.38
CA GLU A 125 10.54 18.46 5.63
C GLU A 125 9.07 18.41 6.13
N ARG A 126 8.13 18.58 5.23
CA ARG A 126 6.69 18.58 5.55
C ARG A 126 6.18 17.20 5.99
N LEU A 127 6.66 16.13 5.34
CA LEU A 127 6.32 14.74 5.71
C LEU A 127 6.93 14.35 7.06
N ALA A 128 8.19 14.74 7.31
CA ALA A 128 8.83 14.51 8.60
C ALA A 128 8.02 15.16 9.74
N ALA A 129 7.65 16.44 9.57
CA ALA A 129 6.80 17.14 10.53
C ALA A 129 5.42 16.48 10.70
N PHE A 130 4.77 16.08 9.59
CA PHE A 130 3.47 15.44 9.60
C PHE A 130 3.49 14.09 10.31
N LYS A 131 4.57 13.30 10.18
CA LYS A 131 4.73 11.99 10.81
C LYS A 131 5.45 12.02 12.17
N HIS A 132 5.77 13.19 12.70
CA HIS A 132 6.56 13.35 13.93
C HIS A 132 7.94 12.66 13.89
N ALA A 133 8.58 12.66 12.72
CA ALA A 133 9.90 12.09 12.51
C ALA A 133 10.96 13.20 12.36
N GLU A 134 12.24 12.85 12.48
CA GLU A 134 13.33 13.81 12.31
C GLU A 134 13.60 14.14 10.84
N ASP A 135 13.36 13.18 9.92
CA ASP A 135 13.62 13.36 8.49
C ASP A 135 12.74 12.42 7.66
N ALA A 136 12.66 12.67 6.36
CA ALA A 136 11.92 11.85 5.42
C ALA A 136 12.70 11.65 4.12
N LEU A 137 12.33 10.60 3.37
CA LEU A 137 12.86 10.28 2.06
C LEU A 137 11.72 9.89 1.12
N ILE A 138 11.70 10.48 -0.07
CA ILE A 138 10.64 10.30 -1.06
C ILE A 138 11.07 9.26 -2.10
N PHE A 139 10.17 8.36 -2.46
CA PHE A 139 10.39 7.30 -3.45
C PHE A 139 9.42 7.41 -4.63
N PRO A 140 9.77 6.87 -5.81
CA PRO A 140 8.87 6.87 -6.98
C PRO A 140 7.52 6.18 -6.76
N THR A 141 7.44 5.21 -5.87
CA THR A 141 6.20 4.50 -5.48
C THR A 141 6.29 4.02 -4.04
N GLY A 142 5.15 3.71 -3.40
CA GLY A 142 5.14 3.01 -2.11
C GLY A 142 5.79 1.63 -2.19
N TYR A 143 5.61 0.93 -3.33
CA TYR A 143 6.29 -0.34 -3.58
C TYR A 143 7.82 -0.19 -3.52
N SER A 144 8.37 0.81 -4.23
CA SER A 144 9.81 1.06 -4.22
C SER A 144 10.33 1.56 -2.86
N ALA A 145 9.49 2.21 -2.06
CA ALA A 145 9.82 2.60 -0.69
C ALA A 145 10.04 1.38 0.21
N ASN A 146 9.13 0.40 0.23
CA ASN A 146 9.30 -0.85 0.97
C ASN A 146 10.52 -1.65 0.50
N VAL A 147 10.68 -1.79 -0.83
CA VAL A 147 11.83 -2.49 -1.41
C VAL A 147 13.14 -1.82 -1.02
N GLY A 148 13.21 -0.48 -1.13
CA GLY A 148 14.41 0.30 -0.79
C GLY A 148 14.72 0.28 0.69
N LEU A 149 13.70 0.41 1.53
CA LEU A 149 13.80 0.35 2.97
C LEU A 149 14.43 -0.97 3.43
N LEU A 150 13.82 -2.08 3.05
CA LEU A 150 14.28 -3.40 3.50
C LEU A 150 15.63 -3.79 2.90
N SER A 151 15.76 -3.71 1.58
CA SER A 151 17.01 -4.09 0.91
C SER A 151 18.18 -3.13 1.18
N GLY A 152 17.91 -1.90 1.60
CA GLY A 152 18.92 -0.89 1.90
C GLY A 152 19.33 -0.84 3.37
N LEU A 153 18.38 -1.03 4.30
CA LEU A 153 18.61 -0.87 5.73
C LEU A 153 18.99 -2.18 6.43
N VAL A 154 18.35 -3.29 6.03
CA VAL A 154 18.50 -4.59 6.70
C VAL A 154 19.65 -5.38 6.08
N THR A 155 20.44 -6.04 6.91
CA THR A 155 21.58 -6.87 6.48
C THR A 155 21.28 -8.36 6.59
N LYS A 156 22.13 -9.21 5.96
CA LYS A 156 21.98 -10.68 6.05
C LYS A 156 22.19 -11.26 7.45
N LYS A 157 22.76 -10.49 8.37
CA LYS A 157 22.93 -10.89 9.77
C LYS A 157 21.70 -10.64 10.60
N ASP A 158 20.83 -9.75 10.12
CA ASP A 158 19.62 -9.33 10.82
C ASP A 158 18.50 -10.34 10.59
N ARG A 159 17.52 -10.28 11.44
CA ARG A 159 16.32 -11.10 11.40
C ARG A 159 15.10 -10.21 11.26
N VAL A 160 14.26 -10.49 10.27
CA VAL A 160 13.02 -9.75 10.06
C VAL A 160 11.82 -10.60 10.46
N LEU A 161 11.05 -10.15 11.44
CA LEU A 161 9.78 -10.72 11.84
C LEU A 161 8.66 -9.88 11.19
N TYR A 162 7.72 -10.51 10.51
CA TYR A 162 6.67 -9.76 9.81
C TYR A 162 5.33 -10.48 9.86
N ASP A 163 4.25 -9.70 9.76
CA ASP A 163 2.91 -10.26 9.67
C ASP A 163 2.71 -11.00 8.34
N GLN A 164 2.07 -12.17 8.38
CA GLN A 164 1.87 -12.99 7.18
C GLN A 164 1.05 -12.31 6.08
N LEU A 165 0.25 -11.29 6.40
CA LEU A 165 -0.55 -10.51 5.45
C LEU A 165 0.14 -9.22 4.99
N SER A 166 1.41 -9.00 5.31
CA SER A 166 2.18 -7.87 4.82
C SER A 166 2.14 -7.78 3.29
N HIS A 167 2.19 -6.56 2.75
CA HIS A 167 2.10 -6.30 1.31
C HIS A 167 3.22 -6.96 0.50
N ALA A 168 2.94 -7.31 -0.75
CA ALA A 168 3.88 -7.98 -1.65
C ALA A 168 5.25 -7.27 -1.75
N SER A 169 5.27 -5.93 -1.70
CA SER A 169 6.51 -5.14 -1.73
C SER A 169 7.42 -5.40 -0.53
N PHE A 170 6.86 -5.77 0.63
CA PHE A 170 7.63 -6.16 1.81
C PHE A 170 8.39 -7.47 1.54
N PHE A 171 7.70 -8.48 1.00
CA PHE A 171 8.32 -9.75 0.61
C PHE A 171 9.38 -9.57 -0.47
N ASP A 172 9.12 -8.73 -1.46
CA ASP A 172 10.07 -8.49 -2.54
C ASP A 172 11.30 -7.72 -2.05
N GLY A 173 11.13 -6.81 -1.09
CA GLY A 173 12.24 -6.17 -0.39
C GLY A 173 13.14 -7.18 0.35
N LEU A 174 12.55 -8.14 1.05
CA LEU A 174 13.29 -9.23 1.69
C LEU A 174 14.05 -10.08 0.66
N ARG A 175 13.40 -10.47 -0.41
CA ARG A 175 14.03 -11.29 -1.47
C ARG A 175 15.20 -10.59 -2.14
N LEU A 176 15.02 -9.31 -2.53
CA LEU A 176 16.05 -8.52 -3.19
C LEU A 176 17.26 -8.26 -2.28
N GLY A 177 17.03 -8.09 -0.98
CA GLY A 177 18.09 -7.98 0.02
C GLY A 177 18.77 -9.32 0.34
N GLY A 178 18.20 -10.46 -0.08
CA GLY A 178 18.64 -11.79 0.33
C GLY A 178 18.51 -11.99 1.85
N LEU A 179 17.47 -11.44 2.45
CA LEU A 179 17.26 -11.32 3.87
C LEU A 179 16.54 -12.55 4.46
N ARG A 180 16.76 -12.80 5.76
CA ARG A 180 16.06 -13.83 6.51
C ARG A 180 14.78 -13.27 7.11
N GLY A 181 13.63 -13.63 6.53
CA GLY A 181 12.32 -13.23 7.02
C GLY A 181 11.56 -14.40 7.66
N TYR A 182 10.91 -14.15 8.79
CA TYR A 182 10.06 -15.10 9.51
C TYR A 182 8.70 -14.46 9.74
N HIS A 183 7.66 -15.03 9.16
CA HIS A 183 6.31 -14.53 9.39
C HIS A 183 5.72 -15.05 10.70
N PHE A 184 4.83 -14.26 11.26
CA PHE A 184 3.92 -14.67 12.33
C PHE A 184 2.47 -14.60 11.82
N PRO A 185 1.55 -15.40 12.41
CA PRO A 185 0.14 -15.34 12.05
C PRO A 185 -0.41 -13.93 12.21
N HIS A 186 -1.37 -13.58 11.37
CA HIS A 186 -1.95 -12.26 11.31
C HIS A 186 -2.41 -11.75 12.69
N ASN A 187 -1.90 -10.55 13.06
CA ASN A 187 -2.16 -9.86 14.32
C ASN A 187 -1.87 -10.69 15.60
N ASP A 188 -1.14 -11.81 15.50
CA ASP A 188 -0.80 -12.66 16.66
C ASP A 188 0.39 -12.09 17.45
N VAL A 189 0.08 -11.16 18.36
CA VAL A 189 1.04 -10.55 19.29
C VAL A 189 1.71 -11.60 20.20
N SER A 190 1.01 -12.69 20.54
CA SER A 190 1.55 -13.75 21.39
C SER A 190 2.64 -14.52 20.67
N ARG A 191 2.42 -14.81 19.38
CA ARG A 191 3.43 -15.45 18.54
C ARG A 191 4.62 -14.55 18.28
N LEU A 192 4.37 -13.25 17.99
CA LEU A 192 5.44 -12.27 17.85
C LEU A 192 6.31 -12.22 19.11
N ARG A 193 5.69 -12.19 20.31
CA ARG A 193 6.41 -12.24 21.60
C ARG A 193 7.30 -13.48 21.72
N GLN A 194 6.82 -14.64 21.31
CA GLN A 194 7.62 -15.89 21.34
C GLN A 194 8.81 -15.80 20.39
N LEU A 195 8.62 -15.24 19.20
CA LEU A 195 9.70 -15.07 18.22
C LEU A 195 10.77 -14.07 18.70
N LEU A 196 10.35 -12.98 19.35
CA LEU A 196 11.26 -11.98 19.92
C LEU A 196 12.10 -12.51 21.09
N LYS A 197 11.59 -13.51 21.83
CA LYS A 197 12.35 -14.15 22.94
C LYS A 197 13.45 -15.09 22.47
N ARG A 198 13.50 -15.49 21.20
CA ARG A 198 14.58 -16.35 20.71
C ARG A 198 15.89 -15.60 20.76
N GLU A 199 16.96 -16.32 21.13
CA GLU A 199 18.31 -15.75 21.22
C GLU A 199 18.65 -14.96 19.93
N ARG A 200 19.24 -13.78 20.12
CA ARG A 200 19.77 -12.98 19.03
C ARG A 200 21.06 -13.65 18.56
N GLU A 201 21.07 -14.14 17.33
CA GLU A 201 22.29 -14.31 16.58
C GLU A 201 22.95 -12.91 16.40
N ASN A 202 24.12 -12.81 15.87
CA ASN A 202 24.95 -11.60 15.81
C ASN A 202 24.38 -10.41 14.99
N GLY A 203 23.06 -10.20 14.95
CA GLY A 203 22.38 -9.13 14.21
C GLY A 203 21.21 -8.51 14.95
N ASP A 204 20.63 -7.47 14.37
CA ASP A 204 19.44 -6.80 14.88
C ASP A 204 18.15 -7.55 14.49
N VAL A 205 17.06 -7.24 15.20
CA VAL A 205 15.74 -7.79 14.91
C VAL A 205 14.83 -6.66 14.46
N PHE A 206 14.30 -6.80 13.25
CA PHE A 206 13.30 -5.90 12.70
C PHE A 206 11.92 -6.54 12.83
N VAL A 207 10.92 -5.74 13.15
CA VAL A 207 9.50 -6.13 13.16
C VAL A 207 8.78 -5.29 12.13
N GLY A 208 8.17 -5.94 11.12
CA GLY A 208 7.39 -5.29 10.07
C GLY A 208 5.91 -5.59 10.20
N VAL A 209 5.07 -4.55 10.24
CA VAL A 209 3.61 -4.66 10.26
C VAL A 209 2.99 -3.59 9.38
N GLU A 210 1.76 -3.82 8.90
CA GLU A 210 0.95 -2.76 8.30
C GLU A 210 0.15 -2.04 9.39
N GLY A 211 -0.05 -0.75 9.25
CA GLY A 211 -0.97 -0.01 10.11
C GLY A 211 -2.41 -0.48 9.93
N VAL A 212 -2.82 -0.59 8.67
CA VAL A 212 -4.12 -1.15 8.24
C VAL A 212 -3.87 -2.16 7.14
N TYR A 213 -4.42 -3.35 7.26
CA TYR A 213 -4.28 -4.42 6.27
C TYR A 213 -5.31 -4.29 5.14
N SER A 214 -4.83 -4.27 3.91
CA SER A 214 -5.64 -3.92 2.73
C SER A 214 -6.76 -4.90 2.41
N MET A 215 -6.58 -6.18 2.72
CA MET A 215 -7.53 -7.24 2.36
C MET A 215 -8.64 -7.44 3.41
N ASP A 216 -8.31 -7.22 4.68
CA ASP A 216 -9.22 -7.44 5.80
C ASP A 216 -9.79 -6.12 6.36
N GLY A 217 -9.06 -5.02 6.19
CA GLY A 217 -9.46 -3.69 6.65
C GLY A 217 -9.27 -3.48 8.15
N ASP A 218 -8.66 -4.43 8.83
CA ASP A 218 -8.37 -4.37 10.26
C ASP A 218 -7.06 -3.66 10.56
N ILE A 219 -6.86 -3.30 11.81
CA ILE A 219 -5.73 -2.49 12.30
C ILE A 219 -4.78 -3.38 13.10
N ALA A 220 -3.46 -3.22 12.89
CA ALA A 220 -2.48 -3.84 13.76
C ALA A 220 -2.63 -3.32 15.21
N PRO A 221 -2.55 -4.19 16.22
CA PRO A 221 -2.54 -3.77 17.65
C PRO A 221 -1.20 -3.10 18.01
N LEU A 222 -0.99 -1.90 17.45
CA LEU A 222 0.31 -1.23 17.40
C LEU A 222 0.82 -0.84 18.78
N ASP A 223 -0.05 -0.51 19.72
CA ASP A 223 0.26 -0.25 21.13
C ASP A 223 0.99 -1.44 21.80
N LYS A 224 0.50 -2.65 21.54
CA LYS A 224 1.09 -3.89 22.07
C LYS A 224 2.39 -4.23 21.36
N ILE A 225 2.46 -4.02 20.05
CA ILE A 225 3.65 -4.30 19.23
C ILE A 225 4.79 -3.35 19.62
N VAL A 226 4.52 -2.06 19.74
CA VAL A 226 5.46 -1.05 20.25
C VAL A 226 6.05 -1.47 21.61
N SER A 227 5.17 -1.84 22.53
CA SER A 227 5.57 -2.28 23.86
C SER A 227 6.53 -3.49 23.81
N LEU A 228 6.26 -4.46 22.92
CA LEU A 228 7.14 -5.61 22.70
C LEU A 228 8.48 -5.21 22.09
N CYS A 229 8.49 -4.37 21.09
CA CYS A 229 9.72 -3.91 20.41
C CYS A 229 10.62 -3.14 21.39
N LYS A 230 10.06 -2.21 22.16
CA LYS A 230 10.80 -1.49 23.21
C LYS A 230 11.45 -2.43 24.24
N ASN A 231 10.67 -3.38 24.75
CA ASN A 231 11.16 -4.33 25.77
C ASN A 231 12.25 -5.28 25.27
N THR A 232 12.33 -5.49 23.97
CA THR A 232 13.30 -6.41 23.35
C THR A 232 14.38 -5.68 22.56
N GLY A 233 14.29 -4.36 22.37
CA GLY A 233 15.17 -3.56 21.51
C GLY A 233 15.06 -3.97 20.03
N ALA A 234 13.90 -4.44 19.58
CA ALA A 234 13.64 -4.68 18.18
C ALA A 234 13.28 -3.37 17.47
N ILE A 235 13.67 -3.23 16.21
CA ILE A 235 13.43 -2.06 15.38
C ILE A 235 12.06 -2.23 14.71
N LEU A 236 11.15 -1.30 14.94
CA LEU A 236 9.78 -1.37 14.43
C LEU A 236 9.62 -0.60 13.12
N VAL A 237 9.19 -1.31 12.09
CA VAL A 237 8.83 -0.77 10.76
C VAL A 237 7.32 -0.87 10.57
N VAL A 238 6.66 0.26 10.35
CA VAL A 238 5.22 0.32 10.11
C VAL A 238 4.95 0.77 8.67
N ASP A 239 4.30 -0.07 7.89
CA ASP A 239 3.72 0.31 6.60
C ASP A 239 2.34 0.95 6.86
N ASP A 240 2.31 2.25 6.85
CA ASP A 240 1.10 3.05 7.14
C ASP A 240 0.41 3.55 5.86
N ALA A 241 0.52 2.79 4.78
CA ALA A 241 -0.02 3.17 3.47
C ALA A 241 -1.54 3.37 3.47
N HIS A 242 -2.29 2.62 4.28
CA HIS A 242 -3.74 2.73 4.43
C HIS A 242 -4.17 3.54 5.67
N GLY A 243 -3.27 3.80 6.60
CA GLY A 243 -3.56 4.60 7.80
C GLY A 243 -3.34 6.10 7.58
N THR A 244 -2.33 6.48 6.77
CA THR A 244 -2.00 7.88 6.47
C THR A 244 -3.17 8.63 5.81
N GLY A 245 -3.65 9.71 6.43
CA GLY A 245 -4.81 10.50 6.02
C GLY A 245 -6.16 9.85 6.36
N VAL A 246 -6.16 8.70 7.06
CA VAL A 246 -7.38 7.93 7.40
C VAL A 246 -7.56 7.78 8.90
N LEU A 247 -6.51 7.44 9.61
CA LEU A 247 -6.53 7.19 11.05
C LEU A 247 -5.85 8.31 11.84
N GLY A 248 -6.22 8.39 13.13
CA GLY A 248 -5.80 9.46 14.01
C GLY A 248 -6.69 10.69 13.91
N GLU A 249 -6.67 11.54 14.92
CA GLU A 249 -7.50 12.74 15.00
C GLU A 249 -7.18 13.74 13.90
N THR A 250 -5.89 13.83 13.52
CA THR A 250 -5.39 14.75 12.51
C THR A 250 -4.92 14.05 11.22
N GLY A 251 -5.24 12.74 11.08
CA GLY A 251 -4.92 11.95 9.89
C GLY A 251 -3.45 11.55 9.76
N ARG A 252 -2.67 11.62 10.84
CA ARG A 252 -1.27 11.22 10.81
C ARG A 252 -1.05 9.71 10.77
N GLY A 253 -2.13 8.94 10.84
CA GLY A 253 -2.12 7.50 10.63
C GLY A 253 -2.21 6.66 11.89
N THR A 254 -1.86 5.38 11.76
CA THR A 254 -2.07 4.36 12.78
C THR A 254 -1.31 4.65 14.09
N ALA A 255 -0.11 5.21 14.01
CA ALA A 255 0.66 5.57 15.20
C ALA A 255 -0.03 6.66 16.03
N GLU A 256 -0.64 7.66 15.38
CA GLU A 256 -1.45 8.68 16.06
C GLU A 256 -2.72 8.06 16.68
N HIS A 257 -3.37 7.17 15.97
CA HIS A 257 -4.57 6.47 16.45
C HIS A 257 -4.35 5.78 17.81
N PHE A 258 -3.15 5.21 18.02
CA PHE A 258 -2.77 4.56 19.27
C PHE A 258 -1.96 5.45 20.24
N GLY A 259 -1.65 6.69 19.87
CA GLY A 259 -0.85 7.61 20.70
C GLY A 259 0.63 7.17 20.87
N VAL A 260 1.18 6.50 19.87
CA VAL A 260 2.54 5.92 19.89
C VAL A 260 3.47 6.51 18.82
N GLN A 261 3.21 7.71 18.33
CA GLN A 261 3.93 8.33 17.21
C GLN A 261 5.45 8.41 17.45
N ASN A 262 5.86 8.67 18.68
CA ASN A 262 7.26 8.83 19.06
C ASN A 262 7.99 7.49 19.26
N ASP A 263 7.31 6.39 19.08
CA ASP A 263 7.77 5.06 19.43
C ASP A 263 7.95 4.15 18.21
N ILE A 264 7.79 4.69 17.01
CA ILE A 264 8.00 4.01 15.74
C ILE A 264 9.37 4.38 15.21
N ASP A 265 10.21 3.38 14.94
CA ASP A 265 11.56 3.62 14.41
C ASP A 265 11.52 4.06 12.94
N VAL A 266 10.67 3.41 12.13
CA VAL A 266 10.53 3.68 10.71
C VAL A 266 9.08 3.60 10.29
N THR A 267 8.54 4.67 9.73
CA THR A 267 7.22 4.69 9.10
C THR A 267 7.38 4.79 7.59
N MET A 268 6.74 3.87 6.87
CA MET A 268 6.59 3.92 5.42
C MET A 268 5.16 4.34 5.06
N GLY A 269 4.98 5.04 3.95
CA GLY A 269 3.67 5.38 3.41
C GLY A 269 3.68 5.55 1.89
N THR A 270 2.50 5.79 1.32
CA THR A 270 2.33 5.98 -0.12
C THR A 270 1.50 7.22 -0.45
N PHE A 271 1.77 7.82 -1.61
CA PHE A 271 0.94 8.90 -2.13
C PHE A 271 -0.19 8.38 -3.04
N SER A 272 -0.18 7.08 -3.40
CA SER A 272 -1.13 6.51 -4.35
C SER A 272 -2.53 6.24 -3.78
N LYS A 273 -2.73 6.50 -2.49
CA LYS A 273 -4.00 6.31 -1.79
C LYS A 273 -4.63 7.65 -1.40
N THR A 274 -4.51 8.07 -0.18
CA THR A 274 -5.11 9.33 0.31
C THR A 274 -4.77 10.54 -0.54
N PHE A 275 -3.53 10.68 -0.99
CA PHE A 275 -3.12 11.81 -1.84
C PHE A 275 -3.51 11.66 -3.33
N GLY A 276 -3.91 10.47 -3.77
CA GLY A 276 -4.40 10.20 -5.12
C GLY A 276 -3.37 10.33 -6.24
N VAL A 277 -2.06 10.35 -5.93
CA VAL A 277 -0.97 10.46 -6.91
C VAL A 277 0.08 9.37 -6.71
N VAL A 278 0.94 9.14 -7.70
CA VAL A 278 2.03 8.17 -7.60
C VAL A 278 3.10 8.63 -6.61
N GLY A 279 3.74 7.70 -5.92
CA GLY A 279 4.87 7.96 -5.03
C GLY A 279 4.76 7.24 -3.70
N GLY A 280 5.81 7.34 -2.90
CA GLY A 280 5.89 6.82 -1.55
C GLY A 280 6.92 7.58 -0.73
N PHE A 281 6.98 7.30 0.56
CA PHE A 281 7.91 7.93 1.48
C PHE A 281 8.31 7.00 2.62
N VAL A 282 9.44 7.31 3.23
CA VAL A 282 9.89 6.74 4.50
C VAL A 282 10.21 7.89 5.44
N CYS A 283 9.71 7.84 6.66
CA CYS A 283 10.01 8.76 7.74
C CYS A 283 10.70 8.01 8.87
N ALA A 284 11.80 8.56 9.39
CA ALA A 284 12.60 7.97 10.46
C ALA A 284 13.53 9.01 11.11
N SER A 285 14.44 8.55 11.97
CA SER A 285 15.55 9.38 12.45
C SER A 285 16.45 9.82 11.31
N LYS A 286 17.06 10.97 11.45
CA LYS A 286 17.97 11.54 10.44
C LYS A 286 19.13 10.62 10.05
N PRO A 287 19.77 9.87 10.96
CA PRO A 287 20.79 8.89 10.58
C PRO A 287 20.26 7.78 9.67
N ILE A 288 19.05 7.24 9.96
CA ILE A 288 18.41 6.20 9.13
C ILE A 288 18.11 6.76 7.73
N ILE A 289 17.52 7.93 7.64
CA ILE A 289 17.19 8.56 6.35
C ILE A 289 18.47 8.86 5.55
N ASN A 290 19.51 9.38 6.19
CA ASN A 290 20.79 9.59 5.52
C ASN A 290 21.40 8.29 4.99
N TYR A 291 21.31 7.21 5.75
CA TYR A 291 21.78 5.91 5.30
C TYR A 291 20.98 5.44 4.07
N LEU A 292 19.65 5.50 4.12
CA LEU A 292 18.79 5.08 3.02
C LEU A 292 19.02 5.89 1.73
N ARG A 293 19.37 7.18 1.80
CA ARG A 293 19.72 7.98 0.61
C ARG A 293 20.82 7.36 -0.24
N TYR A 294 21.76 6.66 0.37
CA TYR A 294 22.91 6.06 -0.31
C TYR A 294 22.79 4.55 -0.51
N PHE A 295 21.98 3.85 0.26
CA PHE A 295 21.89 2.40 0.23
C PHE A 295 20.55 1.85 -0.27
N ALA A 296 19.48 2.65 -0.31
CA ALA A 296 18.22 2.25 -0.92
C ALA A 296 18.35 2.32 -2.46
N ARG A 297 18.59 1.17 -3.10
CA ARG A 297 18.81 1.08 -4.54
C ARG A 297 17.62 1.58 -5.36
N SER A 298 16.38 1.36 -4.88
CA SER A 298 15.16 1.85 -5.53
C SER A 298 14.98 3.37 -5.45
N TYR A 299 15.73 4.05 -4.59
CA TYR A 299 15.87 5.51 -4.55
C TYR A 299 17.03 5.96 -5.45
N MET A 300 18.21 5.41 -5.22
CA MET A 300 19.44 5.85 -5.90
C MET A 300 19.38 5.67 -7.42
N PHE A 301 18.80 4.56 -7.90
CA PHE A 301 18.79 4.18 -9.32
C PHE A 301 17.45 4.40 -10.02
N SER A 302 16.57 5.18 -9.41
CA SER A 302 15.28 5.60 -10.01
C SER A 302 15.28 7.10 -10.30
N ALA A 303 14.57 7.50 -11.35
CA ALA A 303 14.27 8.91 -11.57
C ALA A 303 13.43 9.46 -10.41
N SER A 304 13.63 10.73 -10.11
CA SER A 304 12.88 11.42 -9.07
C SER A 304 11.41 11.61 -9.45
N LEU A 305 10.55 11.78 -8.45
CA LEU A 305 9.16 12.14 -8.67
C LEU A 305 9.06 13.45 -9.47
N PRO A 306 8.12 13.54 -10.43
CA PRO A 306 7.86 14.79 -11.14
C PRO A 306 7.43 15.92 -10.22
N PRO A 307 7.85 17.16 -10.48
CA PRO A 307 7.49 18.33 -9.67
C PRO A 307 5.98 18.50 -9.45
N MET A 308 5.17 18.21 -10.46
CA MET A 308 3.71 18.28 -10.36
C MET A 308 3.14 17.30 -9.31
N VAL A 309 3.75 16.14 -9.16
CA VAL A 309 3.35 15.16 -8.13
C VAL A 309 3.72 15.67 -6.74
N ILE A 310 4.91 16.27 -6.61
CA ILE A 310 5.35 16.89 -5.35
C ILE A 310 4.41 18.02 -4.93
N GLY A 311 4.08 18.92 -5.87
CA GLY A 311 3.13 20.02 -5.62
C GLY A 311 1.75 19.53 -5.20
N ALA A 312 1.25 18.45 -5.84
CA ALA A 312 -0.01 17.82 -5.46
C ALA A 312 0.03 17.27 -4.02
N VAL A 313 1.11 16.60 -3.61
CA VAL A 313 1.21 16.04 -2.25
C VAL A 313 1.32 17.14 -1.21
N LEU A 314 2.10 18.19 -1.45
CA LEU A 314 2.19 19.37 -0.57
C LEU A 314 0.82 20.00 -0.34
N ALA A 315 0.07 20.26 -1.42
CA ALA A 315 -1.30 20.76 -1.32
C ALA A 315 -2.26 19.77 -0.66
N GLY A 316 -2.06 18.49 -0.86
CA GLY A 316 -2.84 17.44 -0.17
C GLY A 316 -2.64 17.45 1.34
N LEU A 317 -1.41 17.65 1.81
CA LEU A 317 -1.11 17.85 3.24
C LEU A 317 -1.75 19.13 3.78
N ASP A 318 -1.76 20.22 2.98
CA ASP A 318 -2.44 21.46 3.37
C ASP A 318 -3.95 21.27 3.48
N VAL A 319 -4.57 20.49 2.60
CA VAL A 319 -6.00 20.18 2.68
C VAL A 319 -6.31 19.34 3.94
N ILE A 320 -5.48 18.35 4.26
CA ILE A 320 -5.66 17.55 5.49
C ILE A 320 -5.64 18.44 6.73
N ASP A 321 -4.73 19.42 6.80
CA ASP A 321 -4.64 20.35 7.95
C ASP A 321 -5.79 21.37 8.00
N ARG A 322 -6.29 21.83 6.85
CA ARG A 322 -7.29 22.91 6.78
C ARG A 322 -8.73 22.42 6.74
N GLU A 323 -8.94 21.16 6.32
CA GLU A 323 -10.26 20.55 6.14
C GLU A 323 -10.37 19.24 6.95
N PRO A 324 -10.17 19.27 8.28
CA PRO A 324 -10.21 18.05 9.12
C PRO A 324 -11.56 17.32 9.07
N GLU A 325 -12.64 18.04 8.69
CA GLU A 325 -13.96 17.47 8.46
C GLU A 325 -13.99 16.40 7.36
N ARG A 326 -13.02 16.34 6.46
CA ARG A 326 -12.93 15.27 5.45
C ARG A 326 -12.66 13.92 6.08
N ILE A 327 -11.81 13.87 7.10
CA ILE A 327 -11.52 12.63 7.83
C ILE A 327 -12.77 12.20 8.58
N GLN A 328 -13.46 13.12 9.25
CA GLN A 328 -14.70 12.83 9.94
C GLN A 328 -15.79 12.33 8.98
N GLN A 329 -15.93 12.99 7.81
CA GLN A 329 -16.88 12.57 6.76
C GLN A 329 -16.58 11.16 6.23
N LEU A 330 -15.28 10.81 6.07
CA LEU A 330 -14.87 9.46 5.68
C LEU A 330 -15.36 8.44 6.72
N HIS A 331 -15.09 8.67 8.00
CA HIS A 331 -15.53 7.79 9.07
C HIS A 331 -17.05 7.68 9.18
N ASP A 332 -17.79 8.78 8.97
CA ASP A 332 -19.25 8.76 8.99
C ASP A 332 -19.81 7.98 7.80
N ASN A 333 -19.22 8.12 6.62
CA ASN A 333 -19.57 7.35 5.43
C ASN A 333 -19.33 5.85 5.64
N VAL A 334 -18.21 5.48 6.25
CA VAL A 334 -17.89 4.08 6.58
C VAL A 334 -18.90 3.48 7.54
N LYS A 335 -19.23 4.18 8.64
CA LYS A 335 -20.26 3.78 9.60
C LYS A 335 -21.63 3.64 8.95
N TYR A 336 -21.99 4.61 8.10
CA TYR A 336 -23.25 4.57 7.36
C TYR A 336 -23.33 3.36 6.43
N ALA A 337 -22.28 3.12 5.63
CA ALA A 337 -22.21 1.99 4.70
C ALA A 337 -22.28 0.66 5.46
N ALA A 338 -21.50 0.47 6.53
CA ALA A 338 -21.51 -0.72 7.36
C ALA A 338 -22.93 -1.00 7.93
N LYS A 339 -23.61 0.03 8.46
CA LYS A 339 -24.99 -0.09 8.96
C LYS A 339 -25.96 -0.51 7.85
N LYS A 340 -25.81 0.02 6.63
CA LYS A 340 -26.68 -0.37 5.51
C LYS A 340 -26.42 -1.80 5.05
N MET A 341 -25.17 -2.25 5.06
CA MET A 341 -24.78 -3.62 4.68
C MET A 341 -25.35 -4.67 5.63
N GLN A 342 -25.56 -4.35 6.89
CA GLN A 342 -26.25 -5.23 7.84
C GLN A 342 -27.66 -5.63 7.37
N ASN A 343 -28.37 -4.73 6.68
CA ASN A 343 -29.68 -5.02 6.12
C ASN A 343 -29.65 -6.08 5.00
N PHE A 344 -28.48 -6.34 4.43
CA PHE A 344 -28.25 -7.37 3.42
C PHE A 344 -27.58 -8.63 3.99
N GLY A 345 -27.56 -8.77 5.33
CA GLY A 345 -26.95 -9.91 6.01
C GLY A 345 -25.42 -9.86 6.10
N CYS A 346 -24.80 -8.73 5.70
CA CYS A 346 -23.36 -8.52 5.78
C CYS A 346 -23.04 -7.77 7.06
N ALA A 347 -22.84 -8.49 8.16
CA ALA A 347 -22.38 -7.89 9.42
C ALA A 347 -20.87 -7.60 9.29
N THR A 348 -20.51 -6.32 9.26
CA THR A 348 -19.12 -5.87 9.32
C THR A 348 -18.98 -4.79 10.37
N THR A 349 -17.91 -4.86 11.15
CA THR A 349 -17.52 -3.81 12.11
C THR A 349 -16.22 -3.21 11.56
N PRO A 350 -16.30 -2.12 10.82
CA PRO A 350 -15.11 -1.54 10.20
C PRO A 350 -14.21 -0.90 11.26
N GLU A 351 -12.93 -1.19 11.19
CA GLU A 351 -11.89 -0.54 11.99
C GLU A 351 -11.23 0.60 11.22
N SER A 352 -11.29 0.54 9.87
CA SER A 352 -10.68 1.51 8.97
C SER A 352 -11.66 1.97 7.88
N ALA A 353 -11.16 2.63 6.84
CA ALA A 353 -11.94 3.02 5.65
C ALA A 353 -12.19 1.86 4.67
N ILE A 354 -11.78 0.64 4.99
CA ILE A 354 -11.93 -0.53 4.15
C ILE A 354 -13.09 -1.38 4.67
N LEU A 355 -14.07 -1.62 3.82
CA LEU A 355 -15.21 -2.49 4.11
C LEU A 355 -15.09 -3.77 3.31
N THR A 356 -14.83 -4.88 3.97
CA THR A 356 -14.78 -6.20 3.35
C THR A 356 -16.15 -6.86 3.37
N LEU A 357 -16.53 -7.45 2.25
CA LEU A 357 -17.78 -8.20 2.11
C LEU A 357 -17.43 -9.67 1.89
N PRO A 358 -17.78 -10.57 2.84
CA PRO A 358 -17.59 -12.00 2.63
C PRO A 358 -18.51 -12.45 1.50
N ALA A 359 -17.93 -13.01 0.45
CA ALA A 359 -18.72 -13.64 -0.61
C ALA A 359 -19.16 -15.04 -0.17
N PRO A 360 -20.45 -15.42 -0.34
CA PRO A 360 -20.88 -16.81 -0.15
C PRO A 360 -20.04 -17.77 -0.99
N GLN A 361 -19.71 -18.94 -0.46
CA GLN A 361 -18.88 -19.94 -1.19
C GLN A 361 -19.47 -20.37 -2.54
N SER A 362 -20.81 -20.28 -2.70
CA SER A 362 -21.50 -20.58 -3.95
C SER A 362 -21.53 -19.44 -4.96
N MET A 363 -21.03 -18.25 -4.60
CA MET A 363 -21.07 -17.06 -5.46
C MET A 363 -19.87 -17.05 -6.40
N ASP A 364 -20.12 -16.99 -7.71
CA ASP A 364 -19.08 -16.59 -8.66
C ASP A 364 -18.89 -15.07 -8.57
N ILE A 365 -17.83 -14.66 -7.88
CA ILE A 365 -17.51 -13.24 -7.65
C ILE A 365 -17.33 -12.49 -8.98
N ARG A 366 -16.84 -13.17 -10.02
CA ARG A 366 -16.63 -12.56 -11.35
C ARG A 366 -17.95 -12.26 -12.03
N ALA A 367 -18.92 -13.18 -11.94
CA ALA A 367 -20.25 -12.97 -12.46
C ALA A 367 -21.04 -11.91 -11.67
N ALA A 368 -20.86 -11.89 -10.34
CA ALA A 368 -21.52 -10.93 -9.45
C ALA A 368 -21.00 -9.49 -9.60
N ALA A 369 -19.76 -9.32 -10.04
CA ALA A 369 -19.14 -8.00 -10.22
C ALA A 369 -19.37 -7.39 -11.62
N TYR A 370 -20.03 -8.10 -12.55
CA TYR A 370 -20.49 -7.58 -13.85
C TYR A 370 -21.89 -6.98 -13.72
#